data_704cc1108c5692ba876872ae241991ea
#
_entry.id   704cc1108c5692ba876872ae241991ea
#
_cell.length_a   1.000
_cell.length_b   1.000
_cell.length_c   1.000
_cell.angle_alpha   90.00
_cell.angle_beta   90.00
_cell.angle_gamma   90.00
#
_symmetry.space_group_name_H-M   'P 1'
#
loop_
_entity.id
_entity.type
_entity.pdbx_description
1 polymer ?
#
loop_
_entity_poly.entity_id
_entity_poly.type
_entity_poly.pdbx_seq_one_letter_code
_entity_poly.pdbx_strand_id
1 'polypeptide(L)'
;MFKVIKYEGKARRGKFKCAHGGEVQTPVFMNVGTQAAIKGGVSALDLKDLGCQIELSNTYHLHLRPGDDVVRQMGGLHKFMHWDGPILTDSGGFQVFSLAGLRKIKEEGVTFASHLDGRRIFMGPEESMRIQSNLGSDIAMAFDECVENPARYEYAKASCERTLRWLERCKIEHDKLNTLSDTVNPQQMLFGINQGATFEDLRIWHMKEIAKLDCDGYAIGGLAVGEPTQTMYDIIDAVEPYMPQDKPRYLMGVGTPGNIIEAVYRGVDFFDCVMPARNGRHGHLYTWEGVINIKNEKYARDERPIDPECHCPVCRKYSRAYLRHLMKAEEILALRFCVMHNLYFYNSLMEKIRAALDEGQYQAFHDRYVEKLDKRI
;
A
#
# COMPACT_ATOMS: atom_id res chain seq x y z
N MET A 1 11.68 3.67 -14.63
CA MET A 1 11.18 2.75 -15.70
C MET A 1 11.10 1.34 -15.10
N PHE A 2 9.99 0.63 -15.32
CA PHE A 2 9.78 -0.76 -14.87
C PHE A 2 10.38 -1.75 -15.87
N LYS A 3 10.97 -2.83 -15.36
CA LYS A 3 11.51 -3.91 -16.20
C LYS A 3 11.19 -5.25 -15.57
N VAL A 4 10.45 -6.10 -16.28
CA VAL A 4 10.29 -7.51 -15.90
C VAL A 4 11.58 -8.26 -16.25
N ILE A 5 12.10 -9.02 -15.29
CA ILE A 5 13.33 -9.81 -15.41
C ILE A 5 12.99 -11.26 -15.73
N LYS A 6 11.94 -11.80 -15.10
CA LYS A 6 11.54 -13.20 -15.21
C LYS A 6 10.04 -13.37 -15.00
N TYR A 7 9.45 -14.35 -15.65
CA TYR A 7 8.08 -14.81 -15.47
C TYR A 7 8.07 -16.25 -14.97
N GLU A 8 7.11 -16.57 -14.08
CA GLU A 8 6.71 -17.94 -13.75
C GLU A 8 5.18 -17.98 -13.78
N GLY A 9 4.60 -18.53 -14.85
CA GLY A 9 3.18 -18.33 -15.16
C GLY A 9 2.85 -16.84 -15.37
N LYS A 10 1.88 -16.32 -14.62
CA LYS A 10 1.57 -14.87 -14.58
C LYS A 10 2.45 -14.09 -13.61
N ALA A 11 3.06 -14.77 -12.63
CA ALA A 11 3.90 -14.10 -11.63
C ALA A 11 5.13 -13.46 -12.26
N ARG A 12 5.46 -12.24 -11.80
CA ARG A 12 6.49 -11.38 -12.41
C ARG A 12 7.58 -11.05 -11.42
N ARG A 13 8.82 -11.35 -11.74
CA ARG A 13 10.02 -10.84 -11.09
C ARG A 13 10.49 -9.61 -11.84
N GLY A 14 10.51 -8.47 -11.20
CA GLY A 14 10.86 -7.22 -11.89
C GLY A 14 11.69 -6.28 -11.03
N LYS A 15 11.96 -5.11 -11.60
CA LYS A 15 12.63 -3.99 -10.97
C LYS A 15 12.08 -2.66 -11.47
N PHE A 16 12.04 -1.68 -10.58
CA PHE A 16 11.46 -0.38 -10.82
C PHE A 16 12.39 0.72 -10.30
N LYS A 17 12.75 1.65 -11.17
CA LYS A 17 13.66 2.74 -10.82
C LYS A 17 12.89 3.98 -10.39
N CYS A 18 13.21 4.51 -9.21
CA CYS A 18 12.69 5.75 -8.65
C CYS A 18 13.75 6.87 -8.67
N ALA A 19 13.32 8.11 -8.41
CA ALA A 19 14.21 9.26 -8.27
C ALA A 19 15.05 9.15 -6.98
N HIS A 20 14.42 8.75 -5.88
CA HIS A 20 15.09 8.50 -4.60
C HIS A 20 15.32 7.00 -4.39
N GLY A 21 16.37 6.65 -3.62
CA GLY A 21 16.65 5.26 -3.20
C GLY A 21 17.03 4.28 -4.31
N GLY A 22 17.01 4.69 -5.56
CA GLY A 22 17.48 3.89 -6.69
C GLY A 22 16.44 2.87 -7.21
N GLU A 23 16.72 1.57 -7.09
CA GLU A 23 15.94 0.49 -7.73
C GLU A 23 15.18 -0.36 -6.72
N VAL A 24 13.85 -0.40 -6.86
CA VAL A 24 12.94 -1.26 -6.10
C VAL A 24 12.83 -2.62 -6.78
N GLN A 25 13.06 -3.69 -6.03
CA GLN A 25 12.90 -5.07 -6.49
C GLN A 25 11.46 -5.52 -6.30
N THR A 26 10.79 -5.99 -7.36
CA THR A 26 9.40 -6.46 -7.30
C THR A 26 9.30 -7.99 -7.42
N PRO A 27 8.27 -8.63 -6.82
CA PRO A 27 7.19 -8.05 -6.03
C PRO A 27 7.66 -7.36 -4.74
N VAL A 28 6.92 -6.33 -4.28
CA VAL A 28 7.29 -5.52 -3.12
C VAL A 28 6.08 -5.15 -2.27
N PHE A 29 6.28 -5.06 -0.96
CA PHE A 29 5.31 -4.54 0.00
C PHE A 29 5.75 -3.14 0.47
N MET A 30 4.85 -2.16 0.39
CA MET A 30 5.06 -0.79 0.85
C MET A 30 4.61 -0.66 2.30
N ASN A 31 5.54 -0.33 3.19
CA ASN A 31 5.19 -0.12 4.58
C ASN A 31 4.46 1.22 4.76
N VAL A 32 3.27 1.20 5.41
CA VAL A 32 2.39 2.37 5.47
C VAL A 32 2.74 3.29 6.63
N GLY A 33 3.33 4.44 6.30
CA GLY A 33 3.60 5.55 7.21
C GLY A 33 2.56 6.66 7.10
N THR A 34 1.42 6.50 7.77
CA THR A 34 0.22 7.34 7.61
C THR A 34 0.49 8.86 7.71
N GLN A 35 1.37 9.29 8.60
CA GLN A 35 1.70 10.70 8.86
C GLN A 35 3.22 10.87 9.03
N ALA A 36 3.99 10.52 8.02
CA ALA A 36 5.46 10.53 8.04
C ALA A 36 6.07 9.67 9.16
N ALA A 37 5.32 8.67 9.62
CA ALA A 37 5.77 7.67 10.60
C ALA A 37 4.80 6.49 10.63
N ILE A 38 5.28 5.31 10.98
CA ILE A 38 4.44 4.13 11.12
C ILE A 38 3.81 4.08 12.52
N LYS A 39 2.50 3.93 12.58
CA LYS A 39 1.77 3.79 13.84
C LYS A 39 2.30 2.63 14.67
N GLY A 40 2.73 2.92 15.89
CA GLY A 40 3.42 1.99 16.78
C GLY A 40 4.86 2.42 17.09
N GLY A 41 5.23 3.65 16.70
CA GLY A 41 6.51 4.26 17.07
C GLY A 41 7.69 3.73 16.25
N VAL A 42 7.46 3.40 14.97
CA VAL A 42 8.51 2.98 14.03
C VAL A 42 8.84 4.14 13.10
N SER A 43 10.11 4.52 13.07
CA SER A 43 10.65 5.63 12.27
C SER A 43 11.18 5.17 10.92
N ALA A 44 11.53 6.13 10.06
CA ALA A 44 12.22 5.88 8.80
C ALA A 44 13.58 5.16 9.00
N LEU A 45 14.30 5.45 10.09
CA LEU A 45 15.55 4.75 10.41
C LEU A 45 15.31 3.28 10.72
N ASP A 46 14.25 2.95 11.47
CA ASP A 46 13.88 1.56 11.75
C ASP A 46 13.51 0.81 10.46
N LEU A 47 12.84 1.48 9.51
CA LEU A 47 12.44 0.86 8.25
C LEU A 47 13.61 0.32 7.43
N LYS A 48 14.78 0.96 7.49
CA LYS A 48 16.00 0.45 6.84
C LYS A 48 16.42 -0.89 7.45
N ASP A 49 16.45 -0.98 8.78
CA ASP A 49 16.80 -2.21 9.51
C ASP A 49 15.77 -3.33 9.30
N LEU A 50 14.55 -2.96 8.92
CA LEU A 50 13.47 -3.90 8.63
C LEU A 50 13.38 -4.33 7.15
N GLY A 51 14.31 -3.89 6.30
CA GLY A 51 14.37 -4.27 4.89
C GLY A 51 13.29 -3.61 4.02
N CYS A 52 12.72 -2.48 4.45
CA CYS A 52 11.78 -1.70 3.65
C CYS A 52 12.46 -1.13 2.42
N GLN A 53 11.90 -1.38 1.23
CA GLN A 53 12.42 -0.81 -0.02
C GLN A 53 11.69 0.47 -0.43
N ILE A 54 10.40 0.55 -0.12
CA ILE A 54 9.53 1.67 -0.48
C ILE A 54 8.48 1.88 0.61
N GLU A 55 8.26 3.12 0.99
CA GLU A 55 7.27 3.51 1.98
C GLU A 55 6.03 4.10 1.29
N LEU A 56 4.85 3.94 1.90
CA LEU A 56 3.63 4.63 1.50
C LEU A 56 3.21 5.65 2.53
N SER A 57 3.04 6.91 2.12
CA SER A 57 2.52 8.00 2.95
C SER A 57 1.12 8.44 2.50
N ASN A 58 0.28 8.85 3.45
CA ASN A 58 -1.10 9.21 3.15
C ASN A 58 -1.28 10.71 2.89
N THR A 59 -1.67 11.05 1.68
CA THR A 59 -1.92 12.41 1.19
C THR A 59 -2.94 13.16 2.04
N TYR A 60 -4.10 12.57 2.29
CA TYR A 60 -5.17 13.18 3.09
C TYR A 60 -4.69 13.58 4.50
N HIS A 61 -4.04 12.66 5.20
CA HIS A 61 -3.61 12.91 6.58
C HIS A 61 -2.52 13.97 6.65
N LEU A 62 -1.58 13.96 5.72
CA LEU A 62 -0.48 14.94 5.67
C LEU A 62 -0.95 16.32 5.23
N HIS A 63 -1.94 16.41 4.33
CA HIS A 63 -2.60 17.65 3.98
C HIS A 63 -3.32 18.30 5.17
N LEU A 64 -3.99 17.48 6.00
CA LEU A 64 -4.66 18.00 7.19
C LEU A 64 -3.68 18.41 8.30
N ARG A 65 -2.60 17.65 8.48
CA ARG A 65 -1.60 17.86 9.52
C ARG A 65 -0.26 17.20 9.13
N PRO A 66 0.82 17.97 9.02
CA PRO A 66 0.96 19.39 9.39
C PRO A 66 0.46 20.37 8.33
N GLY A 67 0.08 19.91 7.13
CA GLY A 67 -0.15 20.65 5.90
C GLY A 67 0.94 20.35 4.88
N ASP A 68 0.56 20.13 3.63
CA ASP A 68 1.50 19.82 2.55
C ASP A 68 2.43 21.01 2.21
N ASP A 69 1.99 22.23 2.46
CA ASP A 69 2.79 23.47 2.36
C ASP A 69 3.96 23.46 3.38
N VAL A 70 3.71 23.02 4.61
CA VAL A 70 4.77 22.85 5.63
C VAL A 70 5.78 21.82 5.19
N VAL A 71 5.32 20.65 4.68
CA VAL A 71 6.21 19.59 4.20
C VAL A 71 7.03 20.07 3.01
N ARG A 72 6.43 20.81 2.07
CA ARG A 72 7.15 21.44 0.95
C ARG A 72 8.24 22.39 1.41
N GLN A 73 7.95 23.29 2.38
CA GLN A 73 8.93 24.22 2.94
C GLN A 73 10.12 23.50 3.61
N MET A 74 9.88 22.30 4.16
CA MET A 74 10.93 21.43 4.73
C MET A 74 11.68 20.61 3.66
N GLY A 75 11.36 20.76 2.37
CA GLY A 75 12.03 20.11 1.24
C GLY A 75 11.45 18.75 0.88
N GLY A 76 10.16 18.51 1.18
CA GLY A 76 9.42 17.29 0.88
C GLY A 76 9.54 16.22 1.97
N LEU A 77 8.77 15.13 1.81
CA LEU A 77 8.68 14.04 2.79
C LEU A 77 10.03 13.39 3.09
N HIS A 78 10.86 13.19 2.08
CA HIS A 78 12.18 12.57 2.23
C HIS A 78 13.05 13.31 3.25
N LYS A 79 13.11 14.63 3.16
CA LYS A 79 13.83 15.45 4.13
C LYS A 79 13.10 15.57 5.45
N PHE A 80 11.77 15.73 5.41
CA PHE A 80 10.92 15.92 6.59
C PHE A 80 10.98 14.75 7.56
N MET A 81 10.95 13.49 7.06
CA MET A 81 11.01 12.31 7.91
C MET A 81 12.36 11.57 7.89
N HIS A 82 13.35 12.12 7.19
CA HIS A 82 14.69 11.56 7.05
C HIS A 82 14.69 10.14 6.43
N TRP A 83 13.94 10.00 5.34
CA TRP A 83 13.88 8.77 4.54
C TRP A 83 14.51 9.00 3.17
N ASP A 84 15.47 8.16 2.79
CA ASP A 84 16.19 8.26 1.51
C ASP A 84 15.75 7.22 0.46
N GLY A 85 14.84 6.32 0.83
CA GLY A 85 14.21 5.38 -0.09
C GLY A 85 13.03 6.00 -0.85
N PRO A 86 12.47 5.27 -1.83
CA PRO A 86 11.29 5.72 -2.54
C PRO A 86 10.06 5.88 -1.64
N ILE A 87 9.18 6.81 -2.02
CA ILE A 87 7.88 7.05 -1.38
C ILE A 87 6.79 7.01 -2.44
N LEU A 88 5.72 6.27 -2.16
CA LEU A 88 4.44 6.41 -2.85
C LEU A 88 3.48 7.22 -1.96
N THR A 89 2.79 8.21 -2.52
CA THR A 89 1.66 8.88 -1.86
C THR A 89 0.35 8.38 -2.45
N ASP A 90 -0.61 8.02 -1.59
CA ASP A 90 -1.96 7.67 -2.04
C ASP A 90 -2.69 8.91 -2.60
N SER A 91 -3.84 8.70 -3.26
CA SER A 91 -4.62 9.79 -3.84
C SER A 91 -5.31 10.69 -2.81
N GLY A 92 -5.46 10.21 -1.58
CA GLY A 92 -6.34 10.79 -0.56
C GLY A 92 -7.82 10.43 -0.75
N GLY A 93 -8.20 9.89 -1.90
CA GLY A 93 -9.58 9.55 -2.24
C GLY A 93 -10.23 8.58 -1.27
N PHE A 94 -9.59 7.46 -0.97
CA PHE A 94 -10.14 6.46 -0.06
C PHE A 94 -10.45 7.03 1.34
N GLN A 95 -9.57 7.88 1.90
CA GLN A 95 -9.80 8.50 3.21
C GLN A 95 -10.96 9.48 3.17
N VAL A 96 -11.11 10.24 2.09
CA VAL A 96 -12.25 11.11 1.85
C VAL A 96 -13.55 10.29 1.80
N PHE A 97 -13.52 9.09 1.18
CA PHE A 97 -14.69 8.22 1.10
C PHE A 97 -14.98 7.45 2.39
N SER A 98 -13.97 7.02 3.14
CA SER A 98 -14.13 6.19 4.33
C SER A 98 -14.31 6.97 5.64
N LEU A 99 -13.74 8.18 5.76
CA LEU A 99 -13.72 8.95 7.01
C LEU A 99 -14.73 10.11 7.04
N ALA A 100 -15.18 10.58 5.87
CA ALA A 100 -16.11 11.70 5.78
C ALA A 100 -17.56 11.22 5.84
N GLY A 101 -18.20 11.32 7.01
CA GLY A 101 -19.61 10.97 7.21
C GLY A 101 -20.59 11.81 6.39
N LEU A 102 -20.21 13.06 6.02
CA LEU A 102 -20.95 13.95 5.12
C LEU A 102 -20.04 14.40 3.99
N ARG A 103 -20.19 13.77 2.84
CA ARG A 103 -19.45 14.12 1.61
C ARG A 103 -20.40 14.46 0.48
N LYS A 104 -20.01 15.40 -0.36
CA LYS A 104 -20.72 15.75 -1.58
C LYS A 104 -19.79 15.55 -2.76
N ILE A 105 -20.09 14.53 -3.56
CA ILE A 105 -19.34 14.18 -4.77
C ILE A 105 -19.96 14.93 -5.94
N LYS A 106 -19.13 15.58 -6.74
CA LYS A 106 -19.47 16.26 -7.98
C LYS A 106 -18.42 15.93 -9.04
N GLU A 107 -18.64 16.39 -10.26
CA GLU A 107 -17.67 16.23 -11.35
C GLU A 107 -16.34 16.97 -11.06
N GLU A 108 -16.40 18.10 -10.38
CA GLU A 108 -15.22 18.90 -10.04
C GLU A 108 -14.35 18.21 -9.01
N GLY A 109 -14.95 17.46 -8.08
CA GLY A 109 -14.27 16.82 -6.95
C GLY A 109 -15.22 16.55 -5.79
N VAL A 110 -14.67 16.39 -4.59
CA VAL A 110 -15.39 16.05 -3.37
C VAL A 110 -15.25 17.13 -2.31
N THR A 111 -16.38 17.61 -1.77
CA THR A 111 -16.39 18.45 -0.57
C THR A 111 -16.76 17.60 0.64
N PHE A 112 -15.97 17.70 1.70
CA PHE A 112 -16.15 16.91 2.92
C PHE A 112 -15.77 17.70 4.17
N ALA A 113 -16.13 17.19 5.35
CA ALA A 113 -15.72 17.76 6.62
C ALA A 113 -14.46 17.06 7.15
N SER A 114 -13.45 17.82 7.58
CA SER A 114 -12.26 17.31 8.25
C SER A 114 -12.64 16.56 9.52
N HIS A 115 -12.10 15.37 9.72
CA HIS A 115 -12.30 14.58 10.93
C HIS A 115 -11.57 15.15 12.16
N LEU A 116 -10.67 16.16 11.98
CA LEU A 116 -9.91 16.78 13.05
C LEU A 116 -10.66 17.93 13.70
N ASP A 117 -11.26 18.80 12.88
CA ASP A 117 -11.82 20.09 13.32
C ASP A 117 -13.17 20.43 12.66
N GLY A 118 -13.68 19.56 11.80
CA GLY A 118 -14.98 19.74 11.13
C GLY A 118 -14.99 20.79 10.01
N ARG A 119 -13.87 21.46 9.71
CA ARG A 119 -13.81 22.42 8.62
C ARG A 119 -14.12 21.78 7.27
N ARG A 120 -14.79 22.52 6.38
CA ARG A 120 -15.05 22.03 5.02
C ARG A 120 -13.79 22.12 4.17
N ILE A 121 -13.51 21.03 3.47
CA ILE A 121 -12.36 20.88 2.58
C ILE A 121 -12.91 20.43 1.22
N PHE A 122 -12.35 21.00 0.17
CA PHE A 122 -12.53 20.51 -1.20
C PHE A 122 -11.27 19.77 -1.63
N MET A 123 -11.44 18.62 -2.29
CA MET A 123 -10.37 17.85 -2.91
C MET A 123 -10.88 17.32 -4.26
N GLY A 124 -10.16 17.62 -5.29
CA GLY A 124 -10.37 17.13 -6.65
C GLY A 124 -9.06 16.65 -7.25
N PRO A 125 -9.06 16.28 -8.53
CA PRO A 125 -7.86 15.84 -9.24
C PRO A 125 -6.69 16.80 -9.11
N GLU A 126 -6.90 18.08 -9.38
CA GLU A 126 -5.85 19.09 -9.36
C GLU A 126 -5.32 19.36 -7.95
N GLU A 127 -6.21 19.38 -6.95
CA GLU A 127 -5.81 19.52 -5.54
C GLU A 127 -4.97 18.34 -5.08
N SER A 128 -5.39 17.10 -5.41
CA SER A 128 -4.65 15.90 -5.05
C SER A 128 -3.26 15.90 -5.69
N MET A 129 -3.14 16.24 -6.97
CA MET A 129 -1.83 16.32 -7.64
C MET A 129 -0.94 17.40 -7.02
N ARG A 130 -1.48 18.59 -6.73
CA ARG A 130 -0.71 19.67 -6.08
C ARG A 130 -0.21 19.26 -4.70
N ILE A 131 -1.07 18.61 -3.89
CA ILE A 131 -0.68 18.12 -2.56
C ILE A 131 0.45 17.10 -2.67
N GLN A 132 0.33 16.09 -3.55
CA GLN A 132 1.34 15.06 -3.73
C GLN A 132 2.66 15.63 -4.31
N SER A 133 2.59 16.62 -5.18
CA SER A 133 3.75 17.38 -5.68
C SER A 133 4.47 18.13 -4.54
N ASN A 134 3.71 18.78 -3.63
CA ASN A 134 4.27 19.42 -2.44
C ASN A 134 4.91 18.44 -1.48
N LEU A 135 4.33 17.23 -1.32
CA LEU A 135 4.90 16.15 -0.53
C LEU A 135 6.18 15.59 -1.16
N GLY A 136 6.32 15.67 -2.48
CA GLY A 136 7.53 15.29 -3.23
C GLY A 136 7.80 13.78 -3.28
N SER A 137 6.75 12.94 -3.28
CA SER A 137 6.88 11.50 -3.43
C SER A 137 7.48 11.10 -4.78
N ASP A 138 7.97 9.86 -4.90
CA ASP A 138 8.44 9.29 -6.16
C ASP A 138 7.28 8.86 -7.05
N ILE A 139 6.19 8.39 -6.43
CA ILE A 139 4.98 7.92 -7.10
C ILE A 139 3.77 8.63 -6.51
N ALA A 140 3.02 9.30 -7.35
CA ALA A 140 1.71 9.86 -7.03
C ALA A 140 0.60 8.94 -7.56
N MET A 141 -0.49 8.78 -6.78
CA MET A 141 -1.68 8.07 -7.22
C MET A 141 -2.70 9.07 -7.77
N ALA A 142 -3.32 8.76 -8.90
CA ALA A 142 -4.41 9.57 -9.43
C ALA A 142 -5.61 9.61 -8.47
N PHE A 143 -6.29 10.75 -8.41
CA PHE A 143 -7.49 10.90 -7.60
C PHE A 143 -8.64 10.07 -8.18
N ASP A 144 -9.26 9.23 -7.38
CA ASP A 144 -10.26 8.27 -7.79
C ASP A 144 -11.49 8.27 -6.88
N GLU A 145 -12.56 7.67 -7.33
CA GLU A 145 -13.74 7.38 -6.51
C GLU A 145 -13.82 5.90 -6.19
N CYS A 146 -13.53 5.55 -4.92
CA CYS A 146 -13.78 4.21 -4.39
C CYS A 146 -15.24 4.09 -3.97
N VAL A 147 -15.99 3.19 -4.61
CA VAL A 147 -17.38 2.90 -4.24
C VAL A 147 -17.46 1.87 -3.13
N GLU A 148 -18.51 1.95 -2.32
CA GLU A 148 -18.75 0.96 -1.26
C GLU A 148 -19.22 -0.39 -1.84
N ASN A 149 -19.00 -1.46 -1.10
CA ASN A 149 -19.44 -2.80 -1.46
C ASN A 149 -20.56 -3.26 -0.49
N PRO A 150 -21.72 -3.76 -1.00
CA PRO A 150 -22.09 -3.89 -2.43
C PRO A 150 -22.49 -2.55 -3.07
N ALA A 151 -22.13 -2.36 -4.33
CA ALA A 151 -22.53 -1.19 -5.13
C ALA A 151 -23.65 -1.55 -6.11
N ARG A 152 -24.48 -0.54 -6.47
CA ARG A 152 -25.39 -0.68 -7.61
C ARG A 152 -24.61 -0.51 -8.90
N TYR A 153 -24.92 -1.32 -9.92
CA TYR A 153 -24.21 -1.32 -11.21
C TYR A 153 -24.15 0.08 -11.86
N GLU A 154 -25.30 0.76 -11.95
CA GLU A 154 -25.37 2.10 -12.59
C GLU A 154 -24.53 3.15 -11.85
N TYR A 155 -24.48 3.05 -10.51
CA TYR A 155 -23.63 3.93 -9.73
C TYR A 155 -22.13 3.61 -9.95
N ALA A 156 -21.77 2.32 -9.91
CA ALA A 156 -20.40 1.88 -10.18
C ALA A 156 -19.92 2.30 -11.58
N LYS A 157 -20.79 2.20 -12.59
CA LYS A 157 -20.52 2.65 -13.95
C LYS A 157 -20.28 4.15 -14.00
N ALA A 158 -21.18 4.97 -13.42
CA ALA A 158 -21.01 6.42 -13.38
C ALA A 158 -19.74 6.85 -12.62
N SER A 159 -19.39 6.12 -11.56
CA SER A 159 -18.16 6.32 -10.78
C SER A 159 -16.91 5.99 -11.62
N CYS A 160 -16.90 4.88 -12.36
CA CYS A 160 -15.81 4.53 -13.28
C CYS A 160 -15.59 5.63 -14.34
N GLU A 161 -16.68 6.07 -14.99
CA GLU A 161 -16.64 7.12 -15.99
C GLU A 161 -16.09 8.44 -15.42
N ARG A 162 -16.45 8.79 -14.17
CA ARG A 162 -15.92 9.95 -13.44
C ARG A 162 -14.45 9.75 -13.12
N THR A 163 -14.06 8.60 -12.60
CA THR A 163 -12.66 8.29 -12.27
C THR A 163 -11.77 8.36 -13.49
N LEU A 164 -12.25 7.93 -14.67
CA LEU A 164 -11.52 8.09 -15.94
C LEU A 164 -11.26 9.58 -16.25
N ARG A 165 -12.31 10.43 -16.22
CA ARG A 165 -12.17 11.88 -16.45
C ARG A 165 -11.27 12.56 -15.40
N TRP A 166 -11.34 12.10 -14.16
CA TRP A 166 -10.45 12.58 -13.10
C TRP A 166 -8.99 12.17 -13.33
N LEU A 167 -8.73 10.97 -13.86
CA LEU A 167 -7.38 10.56 -14.24
C LEU A 167 -6.81 11.44 -15.35
N GLU A 168 -7.61 11.79 -16.37
CA GLU A 168 -7.21 12.74 -17.43
C GLU A 168 -6.78 14.08 -16.85
N ARG A 169 -7.58 14.64 -15.92
CA ARG A 169 -7.28 15.90 -15.23
C ARG A 169 -6.05 15.76 -14.32
N CYS A 170 -5.92 14.66 -13.59
CA CYS A 170 -4.72 14.38 -12.79
C CYS A 170 -3.46 14.39 -13.67
N LYS A 171 -3.50 13.72 -14.82
CA LYS A 171 -2.35 13.66 -15.72
C LYS A 171 -1.96 15.04 -16.24
N ILE A 172 -2.90 15.84 -16.67
CA ILE A 172 -2.65 17.21 -17.15
C ILE A 172 -1.99 18.07 -16.05
N GLU A 173 -2.54 18.06 -14.83
CA GLU A 173 -2.00 18.85 -13.73
C GLU A 173 -0.64 18.29 -13.26
N HIS A 174 -0.46 16.98 -13.17
CA HIS A 174 0.80 16.33 -12.81
C HIS A 174 1.92 16.70 -13.80
N ASP A 175 1.67 16.55 -15.11
CA ASP A 175 2.62 16.91 -16.15
C ASP A 175 3.03 18.39 -16.06
N LYS A 176 2.07 19.27 -15.84
CA LYS A 176 2.32 20.71 -15.62
C LYS A 176 3.17 20.95 -14.37
N LEU A 177 2.83 20.35 -13.23
CA LEU A 177 3.56 20.53 -11.97
C LEU A 177 5.01 20.06 -12.09
N ASN A 178 5.28 18.99 -12.82
CA ASN A 178 6.64 18.47 -13.04
C ASN A 178 7.52 19.39 -13.91
N THR A 179 6.94 20.37 -14.60
CA THR A 179 7.71 21.38 -15.37
C THR A 179 8.08 22.64 -14.57
N LEU A 180 7.54 22.81 -13.36
CA LEU A 180 7.80 24.01 -12.55
C LEU A 180 9.20 23.94 -11.92
N SER A 181 9.89 25.06 -11.91
CA SER A 181 11.28 25.17 -11.43
C SER A 181 11.44 24.96 -9.91
N ASP A 182 10.33 25.08 -9.16
CA ASP A 182 10.28 24.96 -7.69
C ASP A 182 9.57 23.69 -7.20
N THR A 183 9.33 22.74 -8.11
CA THR A 183 8.79 21.41 -7.77
C THR A 183 9.77 20.61 -6.91
N VAL A 184 9.27 20.01 -5.83
CA VAL A 184 10.10 19.23 -4.90
C VAL A 184 10.73 18.02 -5.59
N ASN A 185 9.94 17.29 -6.39
CA ASN A 185 10.42 16.16 -7.18
C ASN A 185 9.87 16.23 -8.63
N PRO A 186 10.62 16.81 -9.58
CA PRO A 186 10.18 16.91 -10.97
C PRO A 186 10.22 15.58 -11.76
N GLN A 187 10.66 14.49 -11.13
CA GLN A 187 10.64 13.14 -11.68
C GLN A 187 9.55 12.27 -11.04
N GLN A 188 8.58 12.90 -10.38
CA GLN A 188 7.45 12.18 -9.80
C GLN A 188 6.67 11.45 -10.90
N MET A 189 6.35 10.18 -10.66
CA MET A 189 5.58 9.32 -11.56
C MET A 189 4.09 9.32 -11.17
N LEU A 190 3.20 9.08 -12.13
CA LEU A 190 1.77 8.99 -11.91
C LEU A 190 1.26 7.57 -12.17
N PHE A 191 0.56 6.99 -11.20
CA PHE A 191 -0.15 5.73 -11.34
C PHE A 191 -1.66 5.95 -11.48
N GLY A 192 -2.26 5.35 -12.51
CA GLY A 192 -3.72 5.30 -12.70
C GLY A 192 -4.35 4.20 -11.85
N ILE A 193 -5.63 4.38 -11.44
CA ILE A 193 -6.35 3.42 -10.60
C ILE A 193 -7.55 2.86 -11.35
N ASN A 194 -7.56 1.53 -11.54
CA ASN A 194 -8.71 0.80 -12.06
C ASN A 194 -9.78 0.67 -10.99
N GLN A 195 -11.02 1.08 -11.32
CA GLN A 195 -12.20 0.95 -10.51
C GLN A 195 -13.29 0.14 -11.23
N GLY A 196 -14.43 -0.17 -10.57
CA GLY A 196 -15.52 -0.95 -11.16
C GLY A 196 -16.25 -1.85 -10.17
N ALA A 197 -16.04 -1.63 -8.86
CA ALA A 197 -16.56 -2.50 -7.81
C ALA A 197 -16.24 -3.97 -8.07
N THR A 198 -17.22 -4.86 -8.00
CA THR A 198 -17.08 -6.29 -8.31
C THR A 198 -17.69 -6.66 -9.67
N PHE A 199 -17.86 -5.68 -10.58
CA PHE A 199 -18.42 -5.90 -11.92
C PHE A 199 -17.28 -6.07 -12.93
N GLU A 200 -17.12 -7.28 -13.42
CA GLU A 200 -16.02 -7.67 -14.33
C GLU A 200 -16.00 -6.83 -15.62
N ASP A 201 -17.15 -6.63 -16.24
CA ASP A 201 -17.30 -5.85 -17.47
C ASP A 201 -16.87 -4.38 -17.29
N LEU A 202 -17.24 -3.75 -16.16
CA LEU A 202 -16.81 -2.39 -15.83
C LEU A 202 -15.30 -2.32 -15.56
N ARG A 203 -14.75 -3.31 -14.84
CA ARG A 203 -13.32 -3.43 -14.56
C ARG A 203 -12.50 -3.54 -15.84
N ILE A 204 -12.91 -4.42 -16.75
CA ILE A 204 -12.25 -4.62 -18.06
C ILE A 204 -12.35 -3.36 -18.91
N TRP A 205 -13.55 -2.78 -19.02
CA TRP A 205 -13.74 -1.54 -19.77
C TRP A 205 -12.85 -0.42 -19.21
N HIS A 206 -12.92 -0.18 -17.91
CA HIS A 206 -12.17 0.89 -17.28
C HIS A 206 -10.65 0.69 -17.40
N MET A 207 -10.15 -0.55 -17.28
CA MET A 207 -8.73 -0.83 -17.49
C MET A 207 -8.27 -0.49 -18.90
N LYS A 208 -9.06 -0.87 -19.91
CA LYS A 208 -8.78 -0.55 -21.32
C LYS A 208 -8.73 0.95 -21.57
N GLU A 209 -9.62 1.71 -20.93
CA GLU A 209 -9.66 3.17 -21.13
C GLU A 209 -8.49 3.87 -20.42
N ILE A 210 -8.21 3.54 -19.14
CA ILE A 210 -7.09 4.17 -18.42
C ILE A 210 -5.72 3.80 -19.01
N ALA A 211 -5.58 2.60 -19.61
CA ALA A 211 -4.35 2.18 -20.26
C ALA A 211 -3.96 3.07 -21.46
N LYS A 212 -4.95 3.69 -22.14
CA LYS A 212 -4.71 4.62 -23.25
C LYS A 212 -4.04 5.92 -22.81
N LEU A 213 -4.11 6.26 -21.52
CA LEU A 213 -3.52 7.49 -20.96
C LEU A 213 -2.02 7.35 -20.67
N ASP A 214 -1.44 6.16 -20.86
CA ASP A 214 -0.02 5.86 -20.72
C ASP A 214 0.58 6.41 -19.41
N CYS A 215 0.01 5.99 -18.27
CA CYS A 215 0.56 6.26 -16.95
C CYS A 215 1.83 5.45 -16.70
N ASP A 216 2.63 5.86 -15.69
CA ASP A 216 3.87 5.15 -15.30
C ASP A 216 3.61 3.79 -14.64
N GLY A 217 2.39 3.57 -14.13
CA GLY A 217 1.93 2.31 -13.56
C GLY A 217 0.42 2.30 -13.38
N TYR A 218 -0.12 1.13 -13.02
CA TYR A 218 -1.56 0.95 -12.85
C TYR A 218 -1.88 0.17 -11.58
N ALA A 219 -2.86 0.68 -10.83
CA ALA A 219 -3.35 0.03 -9.64
C ALA A 219 -4.75 -0.56 -9.85
N ILE A 220 -5.07 -1.61 -9.11
CA ILE A 220 -6.42 -2.14 -8.92
C ILE A 220 -6.89 -1.66 -7.55
N GLY A 221 -7.83 -0.71 -7.54
CA GLY A 221 -8.41 -0.14 -6.34
C GLY A 221 -9.80 -0.67 -6.04
N GLY A 222 -10.36 -0.32 -4.87
CA GLY A 222 -11.74 -0.65 -4.50
C GLY A 222 -12.02 -2.13 -4.32
N LEU A 223 -11.02 -2.93 -3.96
CA LEU A 223 -11.13 -4.32 -3.52
C LEU A 223 -10.69 -4.44 -2.05
N ALA A 224 -10.91 -5.59 -1.43
CA ALA A 224 -10.73 -5.83 0.01
C ALA A 224 -11.56 -4.87 0.90
N VAL A 225 -12.75 -4.50 0.43
CA VAL A 225 -13.71 -3.61 1.10
C VAL A 225 -14.99 -4.33 1.56
N GLY A 226 -14.94 -5.67 1.68
CA GLY A 226 -16.03 -6.50 2.22
C GLY A 226 -16.55 -7.58 1.26
N GLU A 227 -16.05 -7.66 0.05
CA GLU A 227 -16.33 -8.75 -0.89
C GLU A 227 -15.66 -10.07 -0.44
N PRO A 228 -16.17 -11.23 -0.86
CA PRO A 228 -15.48 -12.51 -0.68
C PRO A 228 -14.09 -12.48 -1.34
N THR A 229 -13.10 -13.09 -0.70
CA THR A 229 -11.72 -13.13 -1.20
C THR A 229 -11.64 -13.71 -2.63
N GLN A 230 -12.44 -14.72 -2.95
CA GLN A 230 -12.47 -15.28 -4.31
C GLN A 230 -12.91 -14.26 -5.35
N THR A 231 -13.90 -13.42 -5.03
CA THR A 231 -14.35 -12.33 -5.92
C THR A 231 -13.21 -11.35 -6.22
N MET A 232 -12.38 -11.03 -5.22
CA MET A 232 -11.19 -10.21 -5.44
C MET A 232 -10.22 -10.88 -6.43
N TYR A 233 -9.99 -12.19 -6.31
CA TYR A 233 -9.11 -12.93 -7.23
C TYR A 233 -9.69 -13.01 -8.64
N ASP A 234 -10.99 -13.24 -8.77
CA ASP A 234 -11.69 -13.28 -10.07
C ASP A 234 -11.56 -11.93 -10.80
N ILE A 235 -11.68 -10.82 -10.09
CA ILE A 235 -11.48 -9.47 -10.65
C ILE A 235 -10.03 -9.24 -11.08
N ILE A 236 -9.04 -9.67 -10.30
CA ILE A 236 -7.63 -9.57 -10.69
C ILE A 236 -7.39 -10.36 -11.99
N ASP A 237 -7.89 -11.60 -12.06
CA ASP A 237 -7.75 -12.44 -13.24
C ASP A 237 -8.46 -11.86 -14.47
N ALA A 238 -9.61 -11.20 -14.31
CA ALA A 238 -10.33 -10.53 -15.37
C ALA A 238 -9.60 -9.29 -15.93
N VAL A 239 -8.94 -8.52 -15.05
CA VAL A 239 -8.28 -7.25 -15.42
C VAL A 239 -6.85 -7.48 -15.92
N GLU A 240 -6.16 -8.48 -15.41
CA GLU A 240 -4.74 -8.76 -15.68
C GLU A 240 -4.38 -8.77 -17.16
N PRO A 241 -5.14 -9.41 -18.07
CA PRO A 241 -4.82 -9.45 -19.50
C PRO A 241 -4.82 -8.08 -20.20
N TYR A 242 -5.46 -7.08 -19.60
CA TYR A 242 -5.58 -5.73 -20.15
C TYR A 242 -4.64 -4.73 -19.50
N MET A 243 -3.92 -5.14 -18.46
CA MET A 243 -2.88 -4.31 -17.85
C MET A 243 -1.61 -4.31 -18.71
N PRO A 244 -1.00 -3.14 -18.99
CA PRO A 244 0.24 -3.05 -19.77
C PRO A 244 1.35 -3.94 -19.16
N GLN A 245 2.07 -4.66 -20.05
CA GLN A 245 3.08 -5.63 -19.62
C GLN A 245 4.37 -4.97 -19.12
N ASP A 246 4.68 -3.80 -19.65
CA ASP A 246 5.87 -3.00 -19.35
C ASP A 246 5.67 -2.00 -18.20
N LYS A 247 4.51 -2.03 -17.54
CA LYS A 247 4.18 -1.17 -16.41
C LYS A 247 4.02 -1.97 -15.12
N PRO A 248 4.34 -1.38 -13.94
CA PRO A 248 4.09 -2.01 -12.65
C PRO A 248 2.58 -2.11 -12.36
N ARG A 249 2.20 -3.16 -11.64
CA ARG A 249 0.82 -3.50 -11.26
C ARG A 249 0.67 -3.49 -9.76
N TYR A 250 -0.20 -2.67 -9.25
CA TYR A 250 -0.37 -2.45 -7.82
C TYR A 250 -1.77 -2.85 -7.35
N LEU A 251 -1.87 -3.76 -6.38
CA LEU A 251 -3.13 -4.10 -5.71
C LEU A 251 -3.22 -3.34 -4.39
N MET A 252 -4.14 -2.37 -4.33
CA MET A 252 -4.24 -1.42 -3.22
C MET A 252 -4.89 -2.03 -1.98
N GLY A 253 -4.32 -1.77 -0.81
CA GLY A 253 -4.88 -2.11 0.48
C GLY A 253 -4.87 -3.60 0.85
N VAL A 254 -4.19 -4.44 0.08
CA VAL A 254 -4.14 -5.91 0.26
C VAL A 254 -2.76 -6.32 0.77
N GLY A 255 -2.65 -7.15 1.76
CA GLY A 255 -3.61 -7.66 2.73
C GLY A 255 -2.94 -8.71 3.61
N THR A 256 -3.54 -9.88 3.72
CA THR A 256 -2.92 -10.99 4.44
C THR A 256 -1.75 -11.59 3.65
N PRO A 257 -0.82 -12.31 4.30
CA PRO A 257 0.25 -13.03 3.60
C PRO A 257 -0.27 -13.95 2.48
N GLY A 258 -1.35 -14.69 2.72
CA GLY A 258 -1.98 -15.56 1.73
C GLY A 258 -2.54 -14.77 0.53
N ASN A 259 -3.22 -13.64 0.77
CA ASN A 259 -3.72 -12.78 -0.30
C ASN A 259 -2.57 -12.22 -1.16
N ILE A 260 -1.44 -11.86 -0.56
CA ILE A 260 -0.26 -11.36 -1.28
C ILE A 260 0.31 -12.46 -2.17
N ILE A 261 0.49 -13.69 -1.64
CA ILE A 261 0.99 -14.84 -2.40
C ILE A 261 0.08 -15.12 -3.59
N GLU A 262 -1.24 -15.16 -3.38
CA GLU A 262 -2.23 -15.37 -4.45
C GLU A 262 -2.22 -14.25 -5.50
N ALA A 263 -2.11 -13.01 -5.08
CA ALA A 263 -2.10 -11.88 -6.02
C ALA A 263 -0.78 -11.81 -6.83
N VAL A 264 0.37 -12.16 -6.23
CA VAL A 264 1.62 -12.33 -7.00
C VAL A 264 1.48 -13.45 -8.03
N TYR A 265 0.84 -14.57 -7.67
CA TYR A 265 0.55 -15.68 -8.60
C TYR A 265 -0.25 -15.19 -9.83
N ARG A 266 -1.09 -14.16 -9.65
CA ARG A 266 -1.89 -13.50 -10.70
C ARG A 266 -1.20 -12.31 -11.37
N GLY A 267 0.07 -12.05 -11.08
CA GLY A 267 0.87 -11.04 -11.78
C GLY A 267 0.88 -9.65 -11.19
N VAL A 268 0.57 -9.50 -9.89
CA VAL A 268 0.68 -8.23 -9.16
C VAL A 268 2.11 -8.02 -8.64
N ASP A 269 2.59 -6.78 -8.67
CA ASP A 269 3.97 -6.40 -8.31
C ASP A 269 4.07 -5.62 -7.01
N PHE A 270 3.10 -4.74 -6.71
CA PHE A 270 3.12 -3.80 -5.59
C PHE A 270 1.94 -4.04 -4.65
N PHE A 271 2.20 -3.94 -3.36
CA PHE A 271 1.21 -4.13 -2.29
C PHE A 271 1.40 -3.11 -1.19
N ASP A 272 0.31 -2.74 -0.54
CA ASP A 272 0.31 -2.04 0.74
C ASP A 272 -0.81 -2.58 1.63
N CYS A 273 -0.65 -2.49 2.92
CA CYS A 273 -1.74 -2.66 3.87
C CYS A 273 -1.34 -2.11 5.24
N VAL A 274 -2.29 -1.52 5.95
CA VAL A 274 -2.10 -1.14 7.36
C VAL A 274 -2.11 -2.33 8.32
N MET A 275 -2.49 -3.51 7.84
CA MET A 275 -2.70 -4.71 8.64
C MET A 275 -1.47 -5.14 9.45
N PRO A 276 -0.24 -5.16 8.91
CA PRO A 276 0.93 -5.55 9.70
C PRO A 276 1.11 -4.68 10.96
N ALA A 277 1.05 -3.37 10.80
CA ALA A 277 1.17 -2.44 11.92
C ALA A 277 -0.06 -2.46 12.83
N ARG A 278 -1.28 -2.58 12.28
CA ARG A 278 -2.52 -2.70 13.06
C ARG A 278 -2.51 -3.97 13.91
N ASN A 279 -2.25 -5.12 13.30
CA ASN A 279 -2.22 -6.41 13.99
C ASN A 279 -1.11 -6.46 15.04
N GLY A 280 0.07 -5.94 14.74
CA GLY A 280 1.17 -5.82 15.71
C GLY A 280 0.76 -5.07 16.95
N ARG A 281 0.11 -3.92 16.82
CA ARG A 281 -0.40 -3.14 17.97
C ARG A 281 -1.46 -3.86 18.80
N HIS A 282 -2.15 -4.85 18.24
CA HIS A 282 -3.11 -5.68 18.93
C HIS A 282 -2.54 -7.01 19.43
N GLY A 283 -1.25 -7.28 19.16
CA GLY A 283 -0.55 -8.48 19.61
C GLY A 283 -0.75 -9.70 18.69
N HIS A 284 -1.28 -9.51 17.49
CA HIS A 284 -1.33 -10.54 16.45
C HIS A 284 -0.05 -10.48 15.61
N LEU A 285 0.77 -11.52 15.69
CA LEU A 285 2.10 -11.55 15.11
C LEU A 285 2.22 -12.65 14.07
N TYR A 286 2.78 -12.32 12.91
CA TYR A 286 2.96 -13.24 11.80
C TYR A 286 4.24 -14.07 11.98
N THR A 287 4.15 -15.36 11.73
CA THR A 287 5.30 -16.29 11.75
C THR A 287 5.24 -17.18 10.52
N TRP A 288 6.34 -17.87 10.21
CA TRP A 288 6.37 -18.86 9.10
C TRP A 288 5.50 -20.10 9.35
N GLU A 289 4.96 -20.25 10.57
CA GLU A 289 4.01 -21.30 10.94
C GLU A 289 2.54 -20.83 10.98
N GLY A 290 2.30 -19.51 10.95
CA GLY A 290 0.96 -18.92 11.04
C GLY A 290 0.93 -17.71 11.98
N VAL A 291 -0.26 -17.28 12.37
CA VAL A 291 -0.48 -16.08 13.19
C VAL A 291 -0.67 -16.44 14.66
N ILE A 292 0.19 -15.89 15.52
CA ILE A 292 0.06 -16.04 16.98
C ILE A 292 -0.60 -14.80 17.60
N ASN A 293 -1.33 -14.99 18.72
CA ASN A 293 -1.73 -13.89 19.58
C ASN A 293 -0.83 -13.91 20.83
N ILE A 294 0.14 -12.98 20.88
CA ILE A 294 1.13 -12.92 21.96
C ILE A 294 0.52 -12.74 23.36
N LYS A 295 -0.72 -12.28 23.45
CA LYS A 295 -1.43 -12.11 24.73
C LYS A 295 -1.88 -13.43 25.37
N ASN A 296 -1.86 -14.54 24.61
CA ASN A 296 -2.30 -15.85 25.11
C ASN A 296 -1.45 -16.34 26.28
N GLU A 297 -2.09 -17.04 27.23
CA GLU A 297 -1.45 -17.51 28.45
C GLU A 297 -0.32 -18.50 28.20
N LYS A 298 -0.43 -19.31 27.14
CA LYS A 298 0.62 -20.26 26.76
C LYS A 298 2.01 -19.64 26.53
N TYR A 299 2.09 -18.33 26.33
CA TYR A 299 3.34 -17.59 26.11
C TYR A 299 3.90 -16.93 27.40
N ALA A 300 3.24 -17.09 28.55
CA ALA A 300 3.66 -16.44 29.80
C ALA A 300 5.06 -16.85 30.27
N ARG A 301 5.51 -18.04 29.90
CA ARG A 301 6.83 -18.61 30.25
C ARG A 301 7.60 -19.12 29.02
N ASP A 302 7.22 -18.63 27.81
CA ASP A 302 7.85 -19.06 26.56
C ASP A 302 9.10 -18.22 26.29
N GLU A 303 10.27 -18.82 26.45
CA GLU A 303 11.58 -18.18 26.24
C GLU A 303 11.95 -18.02 24.76
N ARG A 304 11.22 -18.69 23.87
CA ARG A 304 11.49 -18.62 22.43
C ARG A 304 11.18 -17.23 21.87
N PRO A 305 11.83 -16.81 20.77
CA PRO A 305 11.46 -15.61 20.02
C PRO A 305 10.04 -15.73 19.44
N ILE A 306 9.50 -14.62 18.92
CA ILE A 306 8.19 -14.62 18.22
C ILE A 306 8.19 -15.73 17.15
N ASP A 307 9.22 -15.76 16.33
CA ASP A 307 9.44 -16.76 15.30
C ASP A 307 10.93 -17.18 15.31
N PRO A 308 11.24 -18.48 15.51
CA PRO A 308 12.62 -18.96 15.49
C PRO A 308 13.36 -18.77 14.16
N GLU A 309 12.62 -18.70 13.04
CA GLU A 309 13.19 -18.46 11.70
C GLU A 309 13.33 -16.96 11.37
N CYS A 310 12.87 -16.08 12.25
CA CYS A 310 12.88 -14.63 12.01
C CYS A 310 14.16 -13.99 12.53
N HIS A 311 14.80 -13.20 11.67
CA HIS A 311 16.04 -12.49 12.00
C HIS A 311 15.84 -10.99 12.32
N CYS A 312 14.61 -10.55 12.61
CA CYS A 312 14.36 -9.16 12.96
C CYS A 312 15.07 -8.76 14.27
N PRO A 313 15.31 -7.46 14.50
CA PRO A 313 15.95 -6.99 15.71
C PRO A 313 15.26 -7.44 17.01
N VAL A 314 13.95 -7.67 16.96
CA VAL A 314 13.14 -8.11 18.11
C VAL A 314 13.35 -9.60 18.38
N CYS A 315 13.21 -10.48 17.37
CA CYS A 315 13.37 -11.92 17.54
C CYS A 315 14.79 -12.32 17.95
N ARG A 316 15.80 -11.54 17.56
CA ARG A 316 17.20 -11.79 17.95
C ARG A 316 17.48 -11.57 19.44
N LYS A 317 16.59 -10.86 20.16
CA LYS A 317 16.91 -10.39 21.51
C LYS A 317 15.84 -10.69 22.56
N TYR A 318 14.57 -10.83 22.16
CA TYR A 318 13.45 -10.85 23.11
C TYR A 318 12.61 -12.11 22.98
N SER A 319 12.16 -12.63 24.13
CA SER A 319 11.30 -13.79 24.23
C SER A 319 9.81 -13.43 24.08
N ARG A 320 9.00 -14.41 23.74
CA ARG A 320 7.54 -14.31 23.76
C ARG A 320 7.02 -13.93 25.15
N ALA A 321 7.61 -14.47 26.21
CA ALA A 321 7.25 -14.17 27.59
C ALA A 321 7.43 -12.67 27.91
N TYR A 322 8.57 -12.09 27.52
CA TYR A 322 8.82 -10.65 27.70
C TYR A 322 7.84 -9.78 26.92
N LEU A 323 7.64 -10.08 25.64
CA LEU A 323 6.70 -9.33 24.79
C LEU A 323 5.26 -9.43 25.29
N ARG A 324 4.85 -10.62 25.76
CA ARG A 324 3.55 -10.81 26.42
C ARG A 324 3.43 -9.95 27.65
N HIS A 325 4.47 -9.92 28.51
CA HIS A 325 4.50 -9.06 29.68
C HIS A 325 4.28 -7.60 29.32
N LEU A 326 5.06 -7.07 28.37
CA LEU A 326 4.92 -5.68 27.91
C LEU A 326 3.52 -5.38 27.36
N MET A 327 2.94 -6.31 26.57
CA MET A 327 1.57 -6.15 26.03
C MET A 327 0.50 -6.16 27.14
N LYS A 328 0.71 -6.94 28.22
CA LYS A 328 -0.22 -6.99 29.35
C LYS A 328 -0.06 -5.80 30.30
N ALA A 329 1.13 -5.25 30.38
CA ALA A 329 1.45 -4.04 31.13
C ALA A 329 1.11 -2.75 30.36
N GLU A 330 0.61 -2.87 29.12
CA GLU A 330 0.27 -1.76 28.22
C GLU A 330 1.46 -0.82 27.93
N GLU A 331 2.69 -1.37 27.99
CA GLU A 331 3.89 -0.62 27.67
C GLU A 331 3.94 -0.25 26.19
N ILE A 332 4.27 1.01 25.89
CA ILE A 332 4.39 1.52 24.52
C ILE A 332 5.44 0.73 23.72
N LEU A 333 6.50 0.27 24.39
CA LEU A 333 7.56 -0.54 23.78
C LEU A 333 7.03 -1.84 23.16
N ALA A 334 5.95 -2.44 23.74
CA ALA A 334 5.30 -3.60 23.17
C ALA A 334 4.75 -3.32 21.76
N LEU A 335 4.10 -2.16 21.58
CA LEU A 335 3.53 -1.77 20.28
C LEU A 335 4.64 -1.65 19.25
N ARG A 336 5.75 -0.97 19.61
CA ARG A 336 6.90 -0.80 18.72
C ARG A 336 7.50 -2.15 18.30
N PHE A 337 7.79 -3.02 19.23
CA PHE A 337 8.40 -4.33 18.96
C PHE A 337 7.50 -5.22 18.11
N CYS A 338 6.22 -5.31 18.45
CA CYS A 338 5.27 -6.11 17.69
C CYS A 338 5.08 -5.58 16.25
N VAL A 339 5.06 -4.25 16.07
CA VAL A 339 4.98 -3.64 14.74
C VAL A 339 6.26 -3.89 13.94
N MET A 340 7.43 -3.66 14.54
CA MET A 340 8.72 -3.92 13.88
C MET A 340 8.83 -5.37 13.39
N HIS A 341 8.43 -6.34 14.23
CA HIS A 341 8.44 -7.74 13.83
C HIS A 341 7.53 -8.02 12.63
N ASN A 342 6.29 -7.53 12.66
CA ASN A 342 5.34 -7.75 11.57
C ASN A 342 5.78 -7.09 10.26
N LEU A 343 6.34 -5.88 10.30
CA LEU A 343 6.88 -5.22 9.11
C LEU A 343 8.05 -5.99 8.52
N TYR A 344 8.98 -6.44 9.38
CA TYR A 344 10.07 -7.30 8.95
C TYR A 344 9.58 -8.60 8.32
N PHE A 345 8.55 -9.23 8.90
CA PHE A 345 7.95 -10.44 8.34
C PHE A 345 7.42 -10.19 6.91
N TYR A 346 6.69 -9.10 6.68
CA TYR A 346 6.15 -8.79 5.35
C TYR A 346 7.26 -8.47 4.34
N ASN A 347 8.29 -7.72 4.74
CA ASN A 347 9.43 -7.46 3.87
C ASN A 347 10.21 -8.76 3.54
N SER A 348 10.39 -9.66 4.52
CA SER A 348 11.01 -10.97 4.34
C SER A 348 10.15 -11.90 3.49
N LEU A 349 8.83 -11.83 3.60
CA LEU A 349 7.90 -12.56 2.72
C LEU A 349 8.14 -12.18 1.26
N MET A 350 8.22 -10.87 0.97
CA MET A 350 8.49 -10.41 -0.39
C MET A 350 9.89 -10.81 -0.88
N GLU A 351 10.89 -10.81 -0.01
CA GLU A 351 12.23 -11.30 -0.33
C GLU A 351 12.22 -12.78 -0.71
N LYS A 352 11.55 -13.63 0.08
CA LYS A 352 11.42 -15.07 -0.22
C LYS A 352 10.60 -15.33 -1.49
N ILE A 353 9.55 -14.52 -1.76
CA ILE A 353 8.80 -14.58 -3.01
C ILE A 353 9.71 -14.28 -4.21
N ARG A 354 10.52 -13.22 -4.12
CA ARG A 354 11.47 -12.88 -5.19
C ARG A 354 12.53 -13.97 -5.40
N ALA A 355 13.06 -14.53 -4.32
CA ALA A 355 14.02 -15.64 -4.40
C ALA A 355 13.39 -16.88 -5.08
N ALA A 356 12.17 -17.25 -4.70
CA ALA A 356 11.45 -18.35 -5.32
C ALA A 356 11.21 -18.10 -6.83
N LEU A 357 10.86 -16.88 -7.22
CA LEU A 357 10.73 -16.51 -8.64
C LEU A 357 12.08 -16.57 -9.38
N ASP A 358 13.17 -16.09 -8.76
CA ASP A 358 14.50 -16.12 -9.34
C ASP A 358 14.97 -17.56 -9.56
N GLU A 359 14.60 -18.48 -8.68
CA GLU A 359 14.91 -19.93 -8.76
C GLU A 359 13.93 -20.72 -9.66
N GLY A 360 12.76 -20.17 -10.03
CA GLY A 360 11.70 -20.89 -10.75
C GLY A 360 10.98 -21.90 -9.85
N GLN A 361 10.81 -21.56 -8.59
CA GLN A 361 10.19 -22.40 -7.54
C GLN A 361 8.95 -21.73 -6.94
N TYR A 362 8.38 -20.74 -7.62
CA TYR A 362 7.29 -19.95 -7.05
C TYR A 362 6.02 -20.79 -6.82
N GLN A 363 5.71 -21.72 -7.72
CA GLN A 363 4.58 -22.63 -7.54
C GLN A 363 4.72 -23.45 -6.24
N ALA A 364 5.90 -24.00 -5.98
CA ALA A 364 6.16 -24.76 -4.75
C ALA A 364 6.08 -23.88 -3.49
N PHE A 365 6.53 -22.62 -3.59
CA PHE A 365 6.39 -21.64 -2.51
C PHE A 365 4.92 -21.30 -2.26
N HIS A 366 4.15 -21.03 -3.30
CA HIS A 366 2.72 -20.77 -3.25
C HIS A 366 1.98 -21.91 -2.52
N ASP A 367 2.12 -23.15 -3.00
CA ASP A 367 1.43 -24.34 -2.46
C ASP A 367 1.76 -24.59 -0.99
N ARG A 368 2.99 -24.26 -0.59
CA ARG A 368 3.43 -24.42 0.80
C ARG A 368 2.85 -23.39 1.75
N TYR A 369 2.73 -22.14 1.32
CA TYR A 369 2.54 -21.01 2.23
C TYR A 369 1.20 -20.29 2.11
N VAL A 370 0.50 -20.38 0.99
CA VAL A 370 -0.70 -19.60 0.69
C VAL A 370 -1.80 -19.71 1.74
N GLU A 371 -2.05 -20.92 2.24
CA GLU A 371 -3.04 -21.13 3.31
C GLU A 371 -2.42 -21.10 4.71
N LYS A 372 -1.13 -21.49 4.80
CA LYS A 372 -0.45 -21.70 6.07
C LYS A 372 -0.28 -20.41 6.86
N LEU A 373 0.16 -19.34 6.19
CA LEU A 373 0.57 -18.10 6.85
C LEU A 373 -0.60 -17.30 7.45
N ASP A 374 -1.83 -17.55 7.01
CA ASP A 374 -3.03 -16.88 7.53
C ASP A 374 -3.71 -17.67 8.67
N LYS A 375 -3.28 -18.92 8.92
CA LYS A 375 -3.84 -19.76 9.99
C LYS A 375 -3.45 -19.23 11.37
N ARG A 376 -4.42 -19.12 12.27
CA ARG A 376 -4.17 -18.84 13.68
C ARG A 376 -3.69 -20.10 14.39
N ILE A 377 -2.61 -19.97 15.20
CA ILE A 377 -1.96 -21.08 15.92
C ILE A 377 -1.76 -20.79 17.41
#